data_c6ffe647ded71dde15cdb6388e19cfd5
#
_entry.id   c6ffe647ded71dde15cdb6388e19cfd5
#
_cell.length_a   1.000
_cell.length_b   1.000
_cell.length_c   1.000
_cell.angle_alpha   90.00
_cell.angle_beta   90.00
_cell.angle_gamma   90.00
#
_symmetry.space_group_name_H-M   'P 1'
#
loop_
_entity.id
_entity.type
_entity.pdbx_description
1 polymer ?
#
loop_
_entity_poly.entity_id
_entity_poly.type
_entity_poly.pdbx_seq_one_letter_code
_entity_poly.pdbx_strand_id
1 'polypeptide(L)'
;YALGLVASALFDLPAGAVEVSLARPNVIDAEAFRGALRAVLERVGALSGGDVSLVLPDPAVRLALVPSEGLRARRREAAETIRFRLHKALPFDVRAARLAWAPPREEQTLVAVAPDEVVRGYEEALESLGFRPGLVEASSLALLSAAETGPGDRVLVNWDEGYVSFVLTRAGQPLLLRTLPGDVGRDSVVRHATSTMQFHRDRLGGQALAGVVLRSAVVPGDEA
;
A
#
# COMPACT_ATOMS: atom_id res chain seq x y z
N TYR A 1 22.60 2.93 12.29
CA TYR A 1 22.82 1.62 11.65
C TYR A 1 22.32 1.75 10.21
N ALA A 2 23.19 1.55 9.22
CA ALA A 2 22.77 1.42 7.83
C ALA A 2 22.12 0.04 7.66
N LEU A 3 20.84 0.01 7.29
CA LEU A 3 20.18 -1.23 6.88
C LEU A 3 20.68 -1.56 5.46
N GLY A 4 21.34 -2.70 5.31
CA GLY A 4 21.77 -3.23 4.02
C GLY A 4 20.91 -4.41 3.60
N LEU A 5 20.61 -4.53 2.30
CA LEU A 5 19.97 -5.73 1.76
C LEU A 5 20.94 -6.91 1.86
N VAL A 6 20.55 -7.93 2.61
CA VAL A 6 21.36 -9.14 2.83
C VAL A 6 21.04 -10.22 1.78
N ALA A 7 19.74 -10.44 1.55
CA ALA A 7 19.26 -11.41 0.57
C ALA A 7 17.87 -10.98 0.06
N SER A 8 17.54 -11.38 -1.16
CA SER A 8 16.20 -11.27 -1.72
C SER A 8 15.85 -12.50 -2.57
N ALA A 9 14.58 -12.85 -2.61
CA ALA A 9 14.08 -13.92 -3.48
C ALA A 9 12.69 -13.57 -3.98
N LEU A 10 12.37 -14.09 -5.17
CA LEU A 10 11.04 -14.05 -5.76
C LEU A 10 10.51 -15.49 -5.88
N PHE A 11 9.21 -15.61 -5.72
CA PHE A 11 8.50 -16.86 -5.92
C PHE A 11 7.10 -16.55 -6.45
N ASP A 12 6.74 -17.20 -7.56
CA ASP A 12 5.43 -17.04 -8.16
C ASP A 12 4.37 -17.71 -7.27
N LEU A 13 3.30 -16.98 -6.97
CA LEU A 13 2.18 -17.56 -6.24
C LEU A 13 1.44 -18.57 -7.13
N PRO A 14 1.04 -19.73 -6.58
CA PRO A 14 0.14 -20.63 -7.30
C PRO A 14 -1.13 -19.90 -7.73
N ALA A 15 -1.61 -20.20 -8.93
CA ALA A 15 -2.81 -19.59 -9.48
C ALA A 15 -4.01 -19.80 -8.51
N GLY A 16 -4.73 -18.73 -8.21
CA GLY A 16 -5.87 -18.76 -7.29
C GLY A 16 -5.51 -18.83 -5.80
N ALA A 17 -4.24 -18.85 -5.42
CA ALA A 17 -3.86 -18.83 -4.00
C ALA A 17 -4.21 -17.51 -3.32
N VAL A 18 -4.07 -16.40 -4.04
CA VAL A 18 -4.39 -15.04 -3.57
C VAL A 18 -5.19 -14.29 -4.65
N GLU A 19 -6.29 -13.67 -4.24
CA GLU A 19 -7.08 -12.74 -5.05
C GLU A 19 -7.18 -11.40 -4.34
N VAL A 20 -6.48 -10.39 -4.82
CA VAL A 20 -6.41 -9.09 -4.15
C VAL A 20 -7.75 -8.35 -4.22
N SER A 21 -8.30 -8.00 -3.06
CA SER A 21 -9.60 -7.35 -2.93
C SER A 21 -9.64 -6.48 -1.67
N LEU A 22 -10.33 -5.34 -1.75
CA LEU A 22 -10.66 -4.52 -0.59
C LEU A 22 -11.91 -5.01 0.17
N ALA A 23 -12.67 -5.96 -0.39
CA ALA A 23 -13.99 -6.30 0.12
C ALA A 23 -14.16 -7.77 0.53
N ARG A 24 -13.16 -8.62 0.27
CA ARG A 24 -13.22 -10.06 0.50
C ARG A 24 -11.87 -10.56 1.01
N PRO A 25 -11.81 -11.69 1.75
CA PRO A 25 -10.55 -12.34 2.07
C PRO A 25 -9.69 -12.51 0.82
N ASN A 26 -8.41 -12.20 0.93
CA ASN A 26 -7.49 -12.24 -0.22
C ASN A 26 -6.78 -13.59 -0.33
N VAL A 27 -6.48 -14.23 0.79
CA VAL A 27 -5.89 -15.56 0.81
C VAL A 27 -7.02 -16.57 0.60
N ILE A 28 -7.09 -17.14 -0.61
CA ILE A 28 -8.15 -18.08 -1.02
C ILE A 28 -7.72 -19.51 -0.70
N ASP A 29 -6.47 -19.86 -1.02
CA ASP A 29 -5.86 -21.15 -0.66
C ASP A 29 -4.72 -20.90 0.34
N ALA A 30 -5.02 -21.07 1.63
CA ALA A 30 -4.08 -20.84 2.70
C ALA A 30 -2.90 -21.82 2.69
N GLU A 31 -3.08 -23.05 2.20
CA GLU A 31 -2.00 -24.03 2.12
C GLU A 31 -1.04 -23.71 0.98
N ALA A 32 -1.56 -23.40 -0.19
CA ALA A 32 -0.75 -23.00 -1.33
C ALA A 32 0.02 -21.70 -1.04
N PHE A 33 -0.63 -20.71 -0.43
CA PHE A 33 0.00 -19.45 -0.04
C PHE A 33 1.10 -19.66 1.01
N ARG A 34 0.85 -20.46 2.04
CA ARG A 34 1.85 -20.81 3.06
C ARG A 34 3.03 -21.57 2.47
N GLY A 35 2.77 -22.47 1.53
CA GLY A 35 3.82 -23.18 0.80
C GLY A 35 4.74 -22.25 0.01
N ALA A 36 4.17 -21.26 -0.68
CA ALA A 36 4.91 -20.23 -1.40
C ALA A 36 5.75 -19.35 -0.47
N LEU A 37 5.16 -18.92 0.65
CA LEU A 37 5.88 -18.16 1.69
C LEU A 37 7.07 -18.96 2.25
N ARG A 38 6.87 -20.23 2.56
CA ARG A 38 7.95 -21.10 3.04
C ARG A 38 9.08 -21.17 2.00
N ALA A 39 8.75 -21.40 0.74
CA ALA A 39 9.74 -21.52 -0.33
C ALA A 39 10.58 -20.23 -0.49
N VAL A 40 9.96 -19.05 -0.41
CA VAL A 40 10.71 -17.78 -0.50
C VAL A 40 11.58 -17.54 0.73
N LEU A 41 11.08 -17.87 1.93
CA LEU A 41 11.83 -17.76 3.19
C LEU A 41 13.03 -18.71 3.22
N GLU A 42 12.89 -19.93 2.71
CA GLU A 42 13.98 -20.88 2.53
C GLU A 42 15.07 -20.33 1.62
N ARG A 43 14.69 -19.74 0.49
CA ARG A 43 15.66 -19.15 -0.47
C ARG A 43 16.50 -18.03 0.12
N VAL A 44 15.95 -17.24 1.05
CA VAL A 44 16.70 -16.17 1.73
C VAL A 44 17.33 -16.62 3.04
N GLY A 45 17.21 -17.91 3.42
CA GLY A 45 17.78 -18.46 4.64
C GLY A 45 17.07 -18.02 5.92
N ALA A 46 15.82 -17.55 5.84
CA ALA A 46 15.05 -17.02 6.98
C ALA A 46 14.07 -18.07 7.51
N LEU A 47 14.55 -19.19 8.06
CA LEU A 47 13.70 -20.30 8.55
C LEU A 47 13.47 -20.31 10.05
N SER A 48 14.19 -19.48 10.81
CA SER A 48 14.14 -19.50 12.28
C SER A 48 13.00 -18.69 12.90
N GLY A 49 12.09 -18.17 12.07
CA GLY A 49 11.06 -17.25 12.55
C GLY A 49 11.63 -15.88 12.90
N GLY A 50 10.81 -15.01 13.50
CA GLY A 50 11.20 -13.68 13.93
C GLY A 50 10.19 -12.60 13.58
N ASP A 51 10.58 -11.34 13.78
CA ASP A 51 9.75 -10.19 13.41
C ASP A 51 9.89 -9.89 11.93
N VAL A 52 8.75 -9.64 11.26
CA VAL A 52 8.71 -9.32 9.84
C VAL A 52 7.83 -8.10 9.58
N SER A 53 8.15 -7.35 8.54
CA SER A 53 7.24 -6.37 7.96
C SER A 53 6.49 -7.03 6.80
N LEU A 54 5.17 -6.93 6.83
CA LEU A 54 4.28 -7.43 5.79
C LEU A 54 3.85 -6.27 4.91
N VAL A 55 4.14 -6.35 3.63
CA VAL A 55 3.72 -5.36 2.64
C VAL A 55 2.59 -5.93 1.80
N LEU A 56 1.41 -5.32 1.89
CA LEU A 56 0.22 -5.72 1.15
C LEU A 56 0.12 -4.99 -0.19
N PRO A 57 -0.45 -5.63 -1.22
CA PRO A 57 -0.81 -4.95 -2.46
C PRO A 57 -1.76 -3.77 -2.18
N ASP A 58 -1.57 -2.65 -2.87
CA ASP A 58 -2.38 -1.44 -2.62
C ASP A 58 -3.90 -1.66 -2.72
N PRO A 59 -4.44 -2.48 -3.64
CA PRO A 59 -5.90 -2.71 -3.69
C PRO A 59 -6.47 -3.46 -2.48
N ALA A 60 -5.64 -4.05 -1.61
CA ALA A 60 -6.07 -4.66 -0.36
C ALA A 60 -6.28 -3.63 0.78
N VAL A 61 -5.82 -2.39 0.58
CA VAL A 61 -5.83 -1.33 1.59
C VAL A 61 -6.41 -0.05 0.99
N ARG A 62 -7.36 0.58 1.69
CA ARG A 62 -7.80 1.93 1.32
C ARG A 62 -6.90 2.97 1.95
N LEU A 63 -6.11 3.67 1.15
CA LEU A 63 -5.38 4.86 1.55
C LEU A 63 -6.24 6.10 1.27
N ALA A 64 -6.34 7.01 2.22
CA ALA A 64 -7.12 8.23 2.10
C ALA A 64 -6.49 9.40 2.85
N LEU A 65 -6.68 10.60 2.33
CA LEU A 65 -6.43 11.83 3.06
C LEU A 65 -7.76 12.32 3.65
N VAL A 66 -7.80 12.49 4.96
CA VAL A 66 -8.99 12.98 5.66
C VAL A 66 -8.68 14.28 6.41
N PRO A 67 -9.65 15.19 6.61
CA PRO A 67 -9.43 16.38 7.41
C PRO A 67 -8.86 16.04 8.79
N SER A 68 -7.87 16.79 9.26
CA SER A 68 -7.20 16.52 10.55
C SER A 68 -8.03 16.93 11.77
N GLU A 69 -9.10 17.69 11.56
CA GLU A 69 -10.00 18.09 12.64
C GLU A 69 -10.54 16.88 13.40
N GLY A 70 -10.52 16.94 14.74
CA GLY A 70 -10.95 15.86 15.62
C GLY A 70 -9.98 14.67 15.73
N LEU A 71 -8.92 14.60 14.92
CA LEU A 71 -7.96 13.47 14.97
C LEU A 71 -6.86 13.67 16.02
N ARG A 72 -6.72 14.85 16.61
CA ARG A 72 -5.82 15.12 17.73
C ARG A 72 -6.40 14.70 19.10
N ALA A 73 -7.64 14.21 19.10
CA ALA A 73 -8.31 13.68 20.27
C ALA A 73 -7.69 12.35 20.74
N ARG A 74 -8.28 11.74 21.78
CA ARG A 74 -7.86 10.40 22.21
C ARG A 74 -7.99 9.40 21.06
N ARG A 75 -7.08 8.41 21.02
CA ARG A 75 -7.02 7.43 19.93
C ARG A 75 -8.37 6.80 19.58
N ARG A 76 -9.21 6.50 20.56
CA ARG A 76 -10.56 5.95 20.37
C ARG A 76 -11.48 6.93 19.64
N GLU A 77 -11.51 8.18 20.05
CA GLU A 77 -12.34 9.23 19.46
C GLU A 77 -11.89 9.55 18.02
N ALA A 78 -10.58 9.61 17.80
CA ALA A 78 -10.02 9.76 16.46
C ALA A 78 -10.41 8.59 15.54
N ALA A 79 -10.35 7.35 16.03
CA ALA A 79 -10.79 6.17 15.27
C ALA A 79 -12.27 6.24 14.90
N GLU A 80 -13.16 6.66 15.81
CA GLU A 80 -14.59 6.82 15.50
C GLU A 80 -14.82 7.94 14.47
N THR A 81 -14.08 9.04 14.57
CA THR A 81 -14.14 10.13 13.59
C THR A 81 -13.73 9.64 12.20
N ILE A 82 -12.65 8.87 12.10
CA ILE A 82 -12.20 8.27 10.83
C ILE A 82 -13.26 7.32 10.28
N ARG A 83 -13.81 6.42 11.10
CA ARG A 83 -14.88 5.50 10.71
C ARG A 83 -16.09 6.24 10.17
N PHE A 84 -16.53 7.25 10.87
CA PHE A 84 -17.65 8.09 10.45
C PHE A 84 -17.42 8.75 9.10
N ARG A 85 -16.21 9.27 8.83
CA ARG A 85 -15.88 9.92 7.56
C ARG A 85 -15.80 8.96 6.40
N LEU A 86 -15.33 7.74 6.64
CA LEU A 86 -15.04 6.78 5.57
C LEU A 86 -16.16 5.77 5.31
N HIS A 87 -17.16 5.64 6.19
CA HIS A 87 -18.18 4.59 6.10
C HIS A 87 -18.93 4.51 4.75
N LYS A 88 -19.15 5.66 4.09
CA LYS A 88 -19.83 5.71 2.79
C LYS A 88 -18.91 5.44 1.60
N ALA A 89 -17.60 5.54 1.80
CA ALA A 89 -16.59 5.40 0.75
C ALA A 89 -15.95 4.00 0.73
N LEU A 90 -16.34 3.13 1.67
CA LEU A 90 -15.79 1.78 1.80
C LEU A 90 -16.82 0.74 1.37
N PRO A 91 -16.40 -0.33 0.64
CA PRO A 91 -17.29 -1.41 0.22
C PRO A 91 -17.55 -2.47 1.30
N PHE A 92 -17.13 -2.21 2.55
CA PHE A 92 -17.24 -3.12 3.69
C PHE A 92 -17.61 -2.37 4.98
N ASP A 93 -17.97 -3.11 6.03
CA ASP A 93 -18.29 -2.50 7.33
C ASP A 93 -17.02 -1.99 8.01
N VAL A 94 -16.91 -0.68 8.10
CA VAL A 94 -15.75 0.00 8.72
C VAL A 94 -15.55 -0.35 10.20
N ARG A 95 -16.56 -0.90 10.88
CA ARG A 95 -16.43 -1.36 12.27
C ARG A 95 -15.58 -2.62 12.38
N ALA A 96 -15.57 -3.45 11.34
CA ALA A 96 -14.72 -4.63 11.23
C ALA A 96 -13.39 -4.34 10.53
N ALA A 97 -12.96 -3.08 10.49
CA ALA A 97 -11.74 -2.65 9.84
C ALA A 97 -10.61 -2.38 10.82
N ARG A 98 -9.39 -2.71 10.39
CA ARG A 98 -8.17 -2.15 10.96
C ARG A 98 -7.94 -0.75 10.44
N LEU A 99 -7.55 0.13 11.34
CA LEU A 99 -7.28 1.53 11.07
C LEU A 99 -5.89 1.89 11.54
N ALA A 100 -5.14 2.56 10.67
CA ALA A 100 -3.91 3.25 11.01
C ALA A 100 -3.95 4.66 10.44
N TRP A 101 -3.31 5.60 11.09
CA TRP A 101 -3.19 6.96 10.58
C TRP A 101 -1.88 7.61 11.03
N ALA A 102 -1.36 8.47 10.18
CA ALA A 102 -0.20 9.29 10.49
C ALA A 102 -0.53 10.32 11.58
N PRO A 103 0.47 10.86 12.28
CA PRO A 103 0.25 12.00 13.16
C PRO A 103 -0.50 13.12 12.43
N PRO A 104 -1.59 13.67 13.06
CA PRO A 104 -2.43 14.68 12.43
C PRO A 104 -1.63 15.94 12.10
N ARG A 105 -1.69 16.38 10.85
CA ARG A 105 -1.06 17.59 10.34
C ARG A 105 -2.06 18.76 10.32
N GLU A 106 -1.72 19.88 9.70
CA GLU A 106 -2.57 21.07 9.74
C GLU A 106 -3.91 20.84 9.04
N GLU A 107 -3.93 20.37 7.81
CA GLU A 107 -5.14 20.25 7.02
C GLU A 107 -5.65 18.79 6.91
N GLN A 108 -4.77 17.88 6.52
CA GLN A 108 -5.13 16.51 6.22
C GLN A 108 -4.19 15.49 6.88
N THR A 109 -4.77 14.36 7.19
CA THR A 109 -4.09 13.21 7.77
C THR A 109 -4.21 12.02 6.84
N LEU A 110 -3.09 11.35 6.57
CA LEU A 110 -3.09 10.08 5.86
C LEU A 110 -3.66 8.99 6.76
N VAL A 111 -4.62 8.26 6.24
CA VAL A 111 -5.28 7.13 6.89
C VAL A 111 -5.18 5.90 6.01
N ALA A 112 -4.88 4.76 6.61
CA ALA A 112 -4.96 3.44 5.99
C ALA A 112 -6.09 2.64 6.65
N VAL A 113 -6.93 2.02 5.83
CA VAL A 113 -8.07 1.19 6.27
C VAL A 113 -8.09 -0.09 5.48
N ALA A 114 -8.18 -1.22 6.15
CA ALA A 114 -8.35 -2.53 5.52
C ALA A 114 -9.34 -3.39 6.34
N PRO A 115 -10.13 -4.28 5.71
CA PRO A 115 -10.91 -5.27 6.45
C PRO A 115 -9.99 -6.11 7.34
N ASP A 116 -10.39 -6.36 8.59
CA ASP A 116 -9.58 -7.17 9.50
C ASP A 116 -9.33 -8.57 8.95
N GLU A 117 -10.33 -9.18 8.33
CA GLU A 117 -10.23 -10.50 7.71
C GLU A 117 -9.18 -10.57 6.58
N VAL A 118 -9.05 -9.49 5.78
CA VAL A 118 -8.03 -9.40 4.72
C VAL A 118 -6.64 -9.44 5.33
N VAL A 119 -6.36 -8.57 6.30
CA VAL A 119 -5.05 -8.47 6.94
C VAL A 119 -4.72 -9.76 7.69
N ARG A 120 -5.69 -10.30 8.43
CA ARG A 120 -5.55 -11.53 9.21
C ARG A 120 -5.14 -12.72 8.35
N GLY A 121 -5.74 -12.90 7.17
CA GLY A 121 -5.37 -14.01 6.29
C GLY A 121 -3.88 -14.05 5.93
N TYR A 122 -3.26 -12.88 5.70
CA TYR A 122 -1.82 -12.78 5.46
C TYR A 122 -0.99 -13.00 6.73
N GLU A 123 -1.43 -12.44 7.86
CA GLU A 123 -0.74 -12.58 9.16
C GLU A 123 -0.72 -14.04 9.61
N GLU A 124 -1.86 -14.73 9.58
CA GLU A 124 -1.99 -16.14 9.98
C GLU A 124 -1.08 -17.06 9.18
N ALA A 125 -0.89 -16.78 7.88
CA ALA A 125 0.04 -17.55 7.06
C ALA A 125 1.49 -17.39 7.55
N LEU A 126 1.93 -16.19 7.88
CA LEU A 126 3.27 -15.92 8.43
C LEU A 126 3.42 -16.47 9.86
N GLU A 127 2.42 -16.29 10.70
CA GLU A 127 2.40 -16.81 12.09
C GLU A 127 2.50 -18.32 12.12
N SER A 128 1.84 -19.02 11.19
CA SER A 128 1.94 -20.50 11.06
C SER A 128 3.33 -20.99 10.69
N LEU A 129 4.21 -20.10 10.20
CA LEU A 129 5.63 -20.36 9.90
C LEU A 129 6.57 -19.86 11.00
N GLY A 130 6.04 -19.38 12.14
CA GLY A 130 6.80 -18.90 13.29
C GLY A 130 7.25 -17.43 13.20
N PHE A 131 6.70 -16.66 12.26
CA PHE A 131 6.99 -15.23 12.13
C PHE A 131 5.95 -14.37 12.85
N ARG A 132 6.37 -13.17 13.26
CA ARG A 132 5.48 -12.18 13.88
C ARG A 132 5.39 -10.95 12.97
N PRO A 133 4.26 -10.70 12.30
CA PRO A 133 4.03 -9.47 11.53
C PRO A 133 3.95 -8.26 12.48
N GLY A 134 5.06 -7.59 12.71
CA GLY A 134 5.14 -6.42 13.60
C GLY A 134 4.68 -5.13 12.94
N LEU A 135 4.78 -5.05 11.62
CA LEU A 135 4.34 -3.94 10.78
C LEU A 135 3.58 -4.50 9.58
N VAL A 136 2.41 -3.92 9.30
CA VAL A 136 1.65 -4.20 8.08
C VAL A 136 1.38 -2.88 7.38
N GLU A 137 1.80 -2.75 6.13
CA GLU A 137 1.63 -1.52 5.35
C GLU A 137 1.29 -1.78 3.89
N ALA A 138 0.78 -0.76 3.20
CA ALA A 138 0.50 -0.84 1.77
C ALA A 138 1.79 -0.67 0.94
N SER A 139 1.87 -1.34 -0.20
CA SER A 139 3.02 -1.35 -1.09
C SER A 139 3.50 0.06 -1.47
N SER A 140 2.60 0.96 -1.83
CA SER A 140 2.96 2.35 -2.14
C SER A 140 3.51 3.13 -0.94
N LEU A 141 3.09 2.83 0.29
CA LEU A 141 3.64 3.49 1.49
C LEU A 141 5.05 2.97 1.82
N ALA A 142 5.27 1.66 1.70
CA ALA A 142 6.59 1.07 1.85
C ALA A 142 7.59 1.65 0.83
N LEU A 143 7.17 1.77 -0.43
CA LEU A 143 7.96 2.39 -1.50
C LEU A 143 8.22 3.88 -1.23
N LEU A 144 7.21 4.61 -0.75
CA LEU A 144 7.35 6.04 -0.44
C LEU A 144 8.33 6.28 0.70
N SER A 145 8.36 5.41 1.71
CA SER A 145 9.31 5.50 2.82
C SER A 145 10.75 5.20 2.41
N ALA A 146 10.94 4.42 1.35
CA ALA A 146 12.26 4.12 0.76
C ALA A 146 12.70 5.14 -0.30
N ALA A 147 11.77 5.93 -0.85
CA ALA A 147 12.06 6.92 -1.87
C ALA A 147 12.75 8.17 -1.29
N GLU A 148 13.59 8.78 -2.11
CA GLU A 148 14.21 10.07 -1.74
C GLU A 148 13.13 11.13 -1.52
N THR A 149 13.20 11.80 -0.39
CA THR A 149 12.40 12.98 -0.09
C THR A 149 13.17 14.24 -0.43
N GLY A 150 12.45 15.31 -0.81
CA GLY A 150 13.09 16.57 -1.16
C GLY A 150 12.03 17.67 -1.41
N PRO A 151 12.46 18.89 -1.65
CA PRO A 151 11.54 19.97 -1.97
C PRO A 151 10.84 19.72 -3.31
N GLY A 152 9.69 20.38 -3.50
CA GLY A 152 8.88 20.27 -4.71
C GLY A 152 7.95 19.07 -4.73
N ASP A 153 7.25 18.96 -5.86
CA ASP A 153 6.25 17.92 -6.07
C ASP A 153 6.90 16.70 -6.71
N ARG A 154 6.54 15.51 -6.21
CA ARG A 154 7.05 14.22 -6.72
C ARG A 154 5.90 13.27 -6.94
N VAL A 155 6.05 12.36 -7.88
CA VAL A 155 5.11 11.26 -8.11
C VAL A 155 5.80 9.92 -7.96
N LEU A 156 5.18 9.04 -7.18
CA LEU A 156 5.47 7.61 -7.17
C LEU A 156 4.40 6.90 -8.00
N VAL A 157 4.84 6.10 -8.95
CA VAL A 157 4.00 5.18 -9.74
C VAL A 157 4.38 3.77 -9.32
N ASN A 158 3.43 3.06 -8.71
CA ASN A 158 3.58 1.65 -8.36
C ASN A 158 2.70 0.83 -9.31
N TRP A 159 3.34 0.21 -10.30
CA TRP A 159 2.69 -0.56 -11.37
C TRP A 159 2.91 -2.04 -11.16
N ASP A 160 1.82 -2.77 -10.98
CA ASP A 160 1.78 -4.22 -10.76
C ASP A 160 0.86 -4.90 -11.79
N GLU A 161 0.80 -6.23 -11.82
CA GLU A 161 0.01 -6.98 -12.81
C GLU A 161 -1.48 -6.70 -12.77
N GLY A 162 -2.03 -6.41 -11.61
CA GLY A 162 -3.48 -6.20 -11.42
C GLY A 162 -3.87 -4.78 -11.00
N TYR A 163 -2.92 -3.85 -10.91
CA TYR A 163 -3.23 -2.46 -10.50
C TYR A 163 -2.10 -1.48 -10.82
N VAL A 164 -2.45 -0.21 -10.84
CA VAL A 164 -1.48 0.88 -10.77
C VAL A 164 -1.88 1.87 -9.68
N SER A 165 -0.92 2.30 -8.89
CA SER A 165 -1.10 3.34 -7.88
C SER A 165 -0.26 4.56 -8.19
N PHE A 166 -0.84 5.74 -7.96
CA PHE A 166 -0.16 7.03 -8.05
C PHE A 166 -0.17 7.68 -6.67
N VAL A 167 0.99 8.04 -6.18
CA VAL A 167 1.15 8.85 -4.97
C VAL A 167 1.86 10.14 -5.32
N LEU A 168 1.14 11.26 -5.22
CA LEU A 168 1.71 12.59 -5.36
C LEU A 168 2.11 13.10 -3.98
N THR A 169 3.29 13.65 -3.89
CA THR A 169 3.79 14.27 -2.65
C THR A 169 4.30 15.68 -2.93
N ARG A 170 4.21 16.56 -1.92
CA ARG A 170 4.85 17.88 -1.89
C ARG A 170 5.71 17.96 -0.64
N ALA A 171 7.00 18.21 -0.81
CA ALA A 171 7.97 18.21 0.29
C ALA A 171 7.84 16.96 1.19
N GLY A 172 7.69 15.78 0.59
CA GLY A 172 7.50 14.49 1.28
C GLY A 172 6.11 14.26 1.89
N GLN A 173 5.14 15.16 1.66
CA GLN A 173 3.78 15.02 2.19
C GLN A 173 2.83 14.54 1.10
N PRO A 174 2.00 13.51 1.36
CA PRO A 174 1.00 13.06 0.41
C PRO A 174 -0.01 14.18 0.09
N LEU A 175 -0.21 14.42 -1.21
CA LEU A 175 -1.25 15.31 -1.77
C LEU A 175 -2.39 14.52 -2.41
N LEU A 176 -2.06 13.35 -2.97
CA LEU A 176 -3.01 12.47 -3.62
C LEU A 176 -2.51 11.03 -3.52
N LEU A 177 -3.43 10.13 -3.21
CA LEU A 177 -3.23 8.69 -3.32
C LEU A 177 -4.38 8.13 -4.17
N ARG A 178 -4.04 7.43 -5.24
CA ARG A 178 -5.00 6.88 -6.19
C ARG A 178 -4.56 5.49 -6.63
N THR A 179 -5.32 4.47 -6.27
CA THR A 179 -5.13 3.10 -6.72
C THR A 179 -6.22 2.73 -7.70
N LEU A 180 -5.83 2.17 -8.83
CA LEU A 180 -6.69 1.79 -9.95
C LEU A 180 -6.47 0.30 -10.21
N PRO A 181 -7.37 -0.56 -9.72
CA PRO A 181 -7.33 -1.98 -10.04
C PRO A 181 -7.87 -2.23 -11.46
N GLY A 182 -7.46 -3.34 -12.06
CA GLY A 182 -7.94 -3.81 -13.35
C GLY A 182 -6.91 -3.71 -14.45
N ASP A 183 -7.33 -3.32 -15.67
CA ASP A 183 -6.43 -3.21 -16.83
C ASP A 183 -5.29 -2.22 -16.57
N VAL A 184 -4.10 -2.75 -16.57
CA VAL A 184 -2.84 -2.04 -16.33
C VAL A 184 -1.87 -2.15 -17.50
N GLY A 185 -2.38 -2.42 -18.70
CA GLY A 185 -1.57 -2.34 -19.91
C GLY A 185 -0.95 -0.93 -20.06
N ARG A 186 0.21 -0.83 -20.73
CA ARG A 186 1.01 0.39 -20.84
C ARG A 186 0.16 1.62 -21.22
N ASP A 187 -0.70 1.49 -22.24
CA ASP A 187 -1.56 2.60 -22.69
C ASP A 187 -2.56 3.05 -21.62
N SER A 188 -3.07 2.11 -20.83
CA SER A 188 -3.96 2.40 -19.71
C SER A 188 -3.23 3.16 -18.62
N VAL A 189 -2.04 2.73 -18.24
CA VAL A 189 -1.19 3.41 -17.25
C VAL A 189 -0.85 4.83 -17.71
N VAL A 190 -0.48 5.03 -18.98
CA VAL A 190 -0.21 6.36 -19.55
C VAL A 190 -1.44 7.27 -19.49
N ARG A 191 -2.62 6.76 -19.84
CA ARG A 191 -3.88 7.55 -19.71
C ARG A 191 -4.14 7.96 -18.25
N HIS A 192 -3.94 7.04 -17.31
CA HIS A 192 -4.13 7.31 -15.89
C HIS A 192 -3.09 8.28 -15.34
N ALA A 193 -1.83 8.15 -15.75
CA ALA A 193 -0.78 9.11 -15.42
C ALA A 193 -1.13 10.51 -15.92
N THR A 194 -1.54 10.63 -17.20
CA THR A 194 -1.95 11.90 -17.80
C THR A 194 -3.10 12.55 -17.03
N SER A 195 -4.16 11.79 -16.71
CA SER A 195 -5.30 12.32 -15.96
C SER A 195 -4.92 12.70 -14.51
N THR A 196 -3.99 11.98 -13.90
CA THR A 196 -3.49 12.28 -12.56
C THR A 196 -2.65 13.57 -12.58
N MET A 197 -1.80 13.76 -13.58
CA MET A 197 -1.00 14.97 -13.74
C MET A 197 -1.87 16.18 -14.11
N GLN A 198 -2.93 15.99 -14.88
CA GLN A 198 -3.90 17.07 -15.14
C GLN A 198 -4.59 17.49 -13.83
N PHE A 199 -5.09 16.54 -13.03
CA PHE A 199 -5.68 16.83 -11.72
C PHE A 199 -4.69 17.56 -10.80
N HIS A 200 -3.43 17.14 -10.77
CA HIS A 200 -2.37 17.79 -10.02
C HIS A 200 -2.24 19.27 -10.39
N ARG A 201 -2.19 19.61 -11.69
CA ARG A 201 -2.10 21.00 -12.16
C ARG A 201 -3.36 21.81 -11.83
N ASP A 202 -4.53 21.23 -12.13
CA ASP A 202 -5.79 21.98 -12.15
C ASP A 202 -6.41 22.12 -10.74
N ARG A 203 -6.15 21.17 -9.85
CA ARG A 203 -6.81 21.09 -8.54
C ARG A 203 -5.87 21.19 -7.33
N LEU A 204 -4.62 20.80 -7.50
CA LEU A 204 -3.66 20.81 -6.39
C LEU A 204 -2.63 21.94 -6.51
N GLY A 205 -2.79 22.83 -7.48
CA GLY A 205 -1.86 23.93 -7.73
C GLY A 205 -0.44 23.43 -8.03
N GLY A 206 -0.36 22.28 -8.71
CA GLY A 206 0.91 21.62 -9.00
C GLY A 206 1.69 22.31 -10.10
N GLN A 207 3.00 22.33 -9.94
CA GLN A 207 3.96 22.82 -10.91
C GLN A 207 4.70 21.65 -11.58
N ALA A 208 5.87 21.92 -12.14
CA ALA A 208 6.73 20.87 -12.67
C ALA A 208 7.15 19.91 -11.54
N LEU A 209 7.14 18.59 -11.86
CA LEU A 209 7.59 17.58 -10.91
C LEU A 209 9.10 17.70 -10.68
N ALA A 210 9.49 17.65 -9.42
CA ALA A 210 10.89 17.57 -9.01
C ALA A 210 11.46 16.15 -9.15
N GLY A 211 10.59 15.14 -9.25
CA GLY A 211 11.02 13.77 -9.45
C GLY A 211 9.87 12.81 -9.71
N VAL A 212 10.21 11.71 -10.38
CA VAL A 212 9.33 10.57 -10.67
C VAL A 212 10.03 9.32 -10.15
N VAL A 213 9.33 8.51 -9.39
CA VAL A 213 9.76 7.18 -8.97
C VAL A 213 8.81 6.17 -9.60
N LEU A 214 9.34 5.25 -10.38
CA LEU A 214 8.59 4.16 -10.96
C LEU A 214 9.05 2.83 -10.38
N ARG A 215 8.12 2.07 -9.81
CA ARG A 215 8.29 0.65 -9.55
C ARG A 215 7.36 -0.11 -10.49
N SER A 216 7.90 -1.04 -11.24
CA SER A 216 7.13 -1.95 -12.09
C SER A 216 7.46 -3.40 -11.76
N ALA A 217 6.41 -4.23 -11.68
CA ALA A 217 6.54 -5.69 -11.67
C ALA A 217 6.23 -6.31 -13.05
N VAL A 218 5.78 -5.48 -14.00
CA VAL A 218 5.28 -5.91 -15.32
C VAL A 218 6.29 -5.64 -16.44
N VAL A 219 7.10 -4.58 -16.29
CA VAL A 219 8.05 -4.14 -17.31
C VAL A 219 9.45 -4.08 -16.70
N PRO A 220 10.48 -4.62 -17.36
CA PRO A 220 11.87 -4.44 -16.94
C PRO A 220 12.23 -2.96 -16.78
N GLY A 221 13.13 -2.67 -15.84
CA GLY A 221 13.42 -1.29 -15.41
C GLY A 221 14.01 -0.40 -16.52
N ASP A 222 14.62 -0.96 -17.53
CA ASP A 222 15.17 -0.29 -18.72
C ASP A 222 14.15 -0.05 -19.84
N GLU A 223 12.95 -0.63 -19.74
CA GLU A 223 11.86 -0.49 -20.71
C GLU A 223 10.66 0.31 -20.17
N ALA A 224 10.69 0.73 -18.89
CA ALA A 224 9.55 1.34 -18.18
C ALA A 224 9.41 2.86 -18.40
#